data_3292d24bdf9a15079c1291ea980779de
#
_entry.id   3292d24bdf9a15079c1291ea980779de
#
_cell.length_a   1.000
_cell.length_b   1.000
_cell.length_c   1.000
_cell.angle_alpha   90.00
_cell.angle_beta   90.00
_cell.angle_gamma   90.00
#
_symmetry.space_group_name_H-M   'P 1'
#
loop_
_entity.id
_entity.type
_entity.pdbx_description
1 polymer ?
#
loop_
_entity_poly.entity_id
_entity_poly.type
_entity_poly.pdbx_seq_one_letter_code
_entity_poly.pdbx_strand_id
1 'polypeptide(L)'
;EIILVNDACPQNSWEVIEEICKEDSRVKGIELSRNFGQIMAITAGLDASKGDWVVVMDCDLQDRPEEIPNLYRKAQEGYDVVFARRAHRKDSFLKVLVSKIFYKIYSFASDGHYDPAICNFSISKRVVIDNYCKMREMHRAFVIYVKWLGFKQTAIDVEHDSRFEGKSSYN
;
A
#
# COMPACT_ATOMS: atom_id res chain seq x y z
N GLU A 1 -16.38 1.91 -3.07
CA GLU A 1 -16.28 0.62 -2.37
C GLU A 1 -15.06 0.57 -1.46
N ILE A 2 -15.13 -0.22 -0.41
CA ILE A 2 -14.02 -0.53 0.50
C ILE A 2 -13.83 -2.04 0.49
N ILE A 3 -12.60 -2.51 0.25
CA ILE A 3 -12.28 -3.94 0.23
C ILE A 3 -11.34 -4.22 1.39
N LEU A 4 -11.80 -5.00 2.35
CA LEU A 4 -11.01 -5.45 3.50
C LEU A 4 -10.52 -6.86 3.24
N VAL A 5 -9.21 -7.06 3.32
CA VAL A 5 -8.60 -8.38 3.08
C VAL A 5 -8.03 -8.92 4.39
N ASN A 6 -8.54 -10.05 4.85
CA ASN A 6 -8.03 -10.79 5.98
C ASN A 6 -7.03 -11.85 5.51
N ASP A 7 -5.76 -11.70 5.87
CA ASP A 7 -4.69 -12.66 5.55
C ASP A 7 -4.54 -13.72 6.66
N ALA A 8 -5.66 -14.37 7.01
CA ALA A 8 -5.78 -15.36 8.08
C ALA A 8 -5.21 -14.83 9.42
N CYS A 9 -5.69 -13.67 9.85
CA CYS A 9 -5.35 -13.10 11.14
C CYS A 9 -5.79 -14.07 12.26
N PRO A 10 -4.91 -14.39 13.24
CA PRO A 10 -5.26 -15.29 14.34
C PRO A 10 -6.22 -14.67 15.36
N GLN A 11 -6.53 -13.40 15.23
CA GLN A 11 -7.53 -12.68 16.04
C GLN A 11 -8.87 -12.69 15.30
N ASN A 12 -9.95 -12.26 15.96
CA ASN A 12 -11.31 -12.24 15.39
C ASN A 12 -11.53 -11.15 14.32
N SER A 13 -10.52 -10.89 13.49
CA SER A 13 -10.61 -9.83 12.47
C SER A 13 -11.62 -10.17 11.39
N TRP A 14 -11.80 -11.45 11.08
CA TRP A 14 -12.74 -11.86 10.04
C TRP A 14 -14.18 -11.65 10.48
N GLU A 15 -14.54 -12.03 11.69
CA GLU A 15 -15.88 -11.82 12.24
C GLU A 15 -16.26 -10.34 12.25
N VAL A 16 -15.33 -9.46 12.60
CA VAL A 16 -15.54 -8.00 12.56
C VAL A 16 -15.76 -7.52 11.12
N ILE A 17 -14.99 -8.02 10.15
CA ILE A 17 -15.18 -7.68 8.74
C ILE A 17 -16.56 -8.13 8.26
N GLU A 18 -17.00 -9.34 8.60
CA GLU A 18 -18.34 -9.83 8.24
C GLU A 18 -19.46 -8.97 8.82
N GLU A 19 -19.33 -8.50 10.06
CA GLU A 19 -20.28 -7.59 10.68
C GLU A 19 -20.36 -6.26 9.92
N ILE A 20 -19.23 -5.64 9.63
CA ILE A 20 -19.17 -4.39 8.86
C ILE A 20 -19.79 -4.57 7.47
N CYS A 21 -19.52 -5.70 6.80
CA CYS A 21 -20.11 -5.99 5.49
C CYS A 21 -21.64 -6.14 5.53
N LYS A 22 -22.22 -6.58 6.65
CA LYS A 22 -23.69 -6.65 6.84
C LYS A 22 -24.29 -5.26 7.04
N GLU A 23 -23.56 -4.36 7.68
CA GLU A 23 -24.04 -3.01 8.00
C GLU A 23 -23.87 -2.03 6.83
N ASP A 24 -22.81 -2.18 6.02
CA ASP A 24 -22.51 -1.27 4.91
C ASP A 24 -22.24 -2.04 3.60
N SER A 25 -23.16 -1.97 2.66
CA SER A 25 -23.08 -2.63 1.36
C SER A 25 -21.90 -2.15 0.47
N ARG A 26 -21.25 -1.03 0.83
CA ARG A 26 -20.04 -0.54 0.15
C ARG A 26 -18.80 -1.30 0.58
N VAL A 27 -18.86 -2.00 1.72
CA VAL A 27 -17.75 -2.78 2.27
C VAL A 27 -17.83 -4.22 1.77
N LYS A 28 -16.70 -4.76 1.36
CA LYS A 28 -16.53 -6.15 0.92
C LYS A 28 -15.39 -6.78 1.70
N GLY A 29 -15.60 -7.97 2.20
CA GLY A 29 -14.57 -8.79 2.86
C GLY A 29 -14.00 -9.84 1.91
N ILE A 30 -12.69 -10.07 2.02
CA ILE A 30 -12.01 -11.21 1.41
C ILE A 30 -11.22 -11.91 2.51
N GLU A 31 -11.49 -13.20 2.71
CA GLU A 31 -10.74 -14.05 3.61
C GLU A 31 -9.78 -14.95 2.83
N LEU A 32 -8.50 -14.91 3.14
CA LEU A 32 -7.53 -15.83 2.58
C LEU A 32 -7.46 -17.10 3.45
N SER A 33 -7.35 -18.27 2.83
CA SER A 33 -7.37 -19.58 3.50
C SER A 33 -6.21 -19.82 4.47
N ARG A 34 -5.14 -19.04 4.40
CA ARG A 34 -4.00 -19.00 5.32
C ARG A 34 -3.25 -17.69 5.16
N ASN A 35 -2.29 -17.43 6.02
CA ASN A 35 -1.39 -16.28 5.84
C ASN A 35 -0.49 -16.51 4.61
N PHE A 36 -0.67 -15.67 3.59
CA PHE A 36 0.12 -15.61 2.35
C PHE A 36 1.06 -14.42 2.32
N GLY A 37 0.92 -13.49 3.28
CA GLY A 37 1.69 -12.26 3.39
C GLY A 37 1.05 -11.05 2.68
N GLN A 38 1.47 -9.88 3.11
CA GLN A 38 0.91 -8.59 2.69
C GLN A 38 0.79 -8.43 1.17
N ILE A 39 1.79 -8.87 0.40
CA ILE A 39 1.82 -8.75 -1.07
C ILE A 39 0.63 -9.49 -1.70
N MET A 40 0.33 -10.68 -1.22
CA MET A 40 -0.78 -11.49 -1.75
C MET A 40 -2.13 -10.94 -1.30
N ALA A 41 -2.22 -10.43 -0.07
CA ALA A 41 -3.41 -9.74 0.41
C ALA A 41 -3.72 -8.48 -0.40
N ILE A 42 -2.72 -7.64 -0.68
CA ILE A 42 -2.88 -6.48 -1.58
C ILE A 42 -3.36 -6.94 -2.96
N THR A 43 -2.75 -7.98 -3.52
CA THR A 43 -3.14 -8.51 -4.83
C THR A 43 -4.59 -8.97 -4.86
N ALA A 44 -5.05 -9.70 -3.85
CA ALA A 44 -6.45 -10.17 -3.77
C ALA A 44 -7.43 -8.99 -3.72
N GLY A 45 -7.11 -7.94 -2.96
CA GLY A 45 -7.91 -6.72 -2.91
C GLY A 45 -7.93 -5.98 -4.26
N LEU A 46 -6.80 -5.88 -4.93
CA LEU A 46 -6.68 -5.23 -6.24
C LEU A 46 -7.44 -6.00 -7.34
N ASP A 47 -7.35 -7.33 -7.37
CA ASP A 47 -8.08 -8.18 -8.32
C ASP A 47 -9.62 -8.02 -8.15
N ALA A 48 -10.09 -7.79 -6.94
CA ALA A 48 -11.52 -7.61 -6.64
C ALA A 48 -12.00 -6.16 -6.86
N SER A 49 -11.10 -5.19 -6.93
CA SER A 49 -11.44 -3.76 -7.01
C SER A 49 -12.01 -3.37 -8.38
N LYS A 50 -12.96 -2.41 -8.40
CA LYS A 50 -13.66 -1.96 -9.63
C LYS A 50 -13.65 -0.46 -9.86
N GLY A 51 -13.22 0.35 -8.88
CA GLY A 51 -13.21 1.81 -8.97
C GLY A 51 -12.25 2.34 -10.04
N ASP A 52 -12.53 3.51 -10.61
CA ASP A 52 -11.65 4.18 -11.59
C ASP A 52 -10.31 4.60 -10.98
N TRP A 53 -10.34 4.87 -9.69
CA TRP A 53 -9.19 5.14 -8.85
C TRP A 53 -9.16 4.13 -7.71
N VAL A 54 -7.98 3.60 -7.42
CA VAL A 54 -7.78 2.59 -6.38
C VAL A 54 -6.77 3.11 -5.37
N VAL A 55 -7.16 3.08 -4.11
CA VAL A 55 -6.29 3.39 -2.98
C VAL A 55 -5.85 2.08 -2.34
N VAL A 56 -4.55 1.92 -2.10
CA VAL A 56 -3.98 0.88 -1.25
C VAL A 56 -3.57 1.52 0.06
N MET A 57 -3.95 0.92 1.18
CA MET A 57 -3.67 1.44 2.53
C MET A 57 -3.51 0.28 3.51
N ASP A 58 -2.59 0.39 4.45
CA ASP A 58 -2.45 -0.58 5.55
C ASP A 58 -3.51 -0.32 6.64
N CYS A 59 -3.99 -1.37 7.30
CA CYS A 59 -5.07 -1.30 8.32
C CYS A 59 -4.55 -1.09 9.75
N ASP A 60 -3.31 -0.67 9.94
CA ASP A 60 -2.72 -0.53 11.28
C ASP A 60 -2.86 0.88 11.88
N LEU A 61 -3.69 1.71 11.27
CA LEU A 61 -3.98 3.11 11.64
C LEU A 61 -2.75 4.04 11.60
N GLN A 62 -1.66 3.62 10.98
CA GLN A 62 -0.50 4.48 10.76
C GLN A 62 -0.71 5.40 9.55
N ASP A 63 -1.35 4.88 8.50
CA ASP A 63 -1.78 5.66 7.34
C ASP A 63 -3.14 6.30 7.63
N ARG A 64 -3.27 7.60 7.43
CA ARG A 64 -4.47 8.37 7.75
C ARG A 64 -5.41 8.42 6.55
N PRO A 65 -6.65 7.88 6.65
CA PRO A 65 -7.63 7.95 5.56
C PRO A 65 -7.95 9.39 5.13
N GLU A 66 -7.79 10.37 6.01
CA GLU A 66 -8.00 11.79 5.77
C GLU A 66 -7.03 12.35 4.72
N GLU A 67 -5.94 11.66 4.43
CA GLU A 67 -5.00 12.03 3.37
C GLU A 67 -5.45 11.57 1.97
N ILE A 68 -6.43 10.68 1.86
CA ILE A 68 -6.95 10.20 0.57
C ILE A 68 -7.43 11.36 -0.33
N PRO A 69 -8.18 12.38 0.17
CA PRO A 69 -8.54 13.53 -0.64
C PRO A 69 -7.33 14.33 -1.17
N ASN A 70 -6.23 14.39 -0.42
CA ASN A 70 -5.00 15.08 -0.84
C ASN A 70 -4.30 14.30 -1.96
N LEU A 71 -4.20 12.98 -1.83
CA LEU A 71 -3.68 12.09 -2.88
C LEU A 71 -4.53 12.21 -4.16
N TYR A 72 -5.85 12.18 -4.02
CA TYR A 72 -6.76 12.29 -5.17
C TYR A 72 -6.64 13.64 -5.87
N ARG A 73 -6.60 14.76 -5.11
CA ARG A 73 -6.42 16.11 -5.67
C ARG A 73 -5.11 16.20 -6.45
N LYS A 74 -4.03 15.62 -5.92
CA LYS A 74 -2.74 15.57 -6.62
C LYS A 74 -2.80 14.73 -7.90
N ALA A 75 -3.54 13.63 -7.87
CA ALA A 75 -3.73 12.78 -9.05
C ALA A 75 -4.46 13.53 -10.18
N GLN A 76 -5.42 14.42 -9.84
CA GLN A 76 -6.14 15.23 -10.82
C GLN A 76 -5.23 16.24 -11.56
N GLU A 77 -4.03 16.52 -11.10
CA GLU A 77 -3.02 17.30 -11.82
C GLU A 77 -2.41 16.54 -13.02
N GLY A 78 -2.94 15.37 -13.36
CA GLY A 78 -2.55 14.56 -14.52
C GLY A 78 -1.51 13.50 -14.21
N TYR A 79 -1.45 13.03 -12.95
CA TYR A 79 -0.67 11.85 -12.55
C TYR A 79 -1.54 10.61 -12.60
N ASP A 80 -0.91 9.48 -12.94
CA ASP A 80 -1.57 8.17 -12.97
C ASP A 80 -1.41 7.44 -11.62
N VAL A 81 -0.35 7.80 -10.88
CA VAL A 81 -0.05 7.28 -9.54
C VAL A 81 0.43 8.40 -8.64
N VAL A 82 -0.10 8.46 -7.42
CA VAL A 82 0.42 9.33 -6.36
C VAL A 82 0.70 8.49 -5.12
N PHE A 83 1.96 8.44 -4.73
CA PHE A 83 2.40 7.76 -3.51
C PHE A 83 2.35 8.70 -2.31
N ALA A 84 2.00 8.16 -1.16
CA ALA A 84 2.24 8.80 0.11
C ALA A 84 3.71 8.64 0.52
N ARG A 85 4.33 9.72 0.97
CA ARG A 85 5.69 9.75 1.50
C ARG A 85 5.64 10.18 2.97
N ARG A 86 6.24 9.38 3.84
CA ARG A 86 6.27 9.66 5.28
C ARG A 86 7.21 10.84 5.56
N ALA A 87 6.65 11.99 5.96
CA ALA A 87 7.40 13.24 6.16
C ALA A 87 8.44 13.15 7.31
N HIS A 88 8.19 12.33 8.33
CA HIS A 88 9.05 12.22 9.52
C HIS A 88 9.30 10.78 9.91
N ARG A 89 10.40 10.19 9.43
CA ARG A 89 10.90 8.91 9.94
C ARG A 89 11.59 9.13 11.29
N LYS A 90 10.97 8.68 12.37
CA LYS A 90 11.56 8.60 13.72
C LYS A 90 12.41 7.32 13.91
N ASP A 91 13.13 6.89 12.88
CA ASP A 91 13.97 5.70 12.96
C ASP A 91 15.32 6.02 13.63
N SER A 92 15.88 5.04 14.35
CA SER A 92 17.22 5.14 14.92
C SER A 92 18.26 5.44 13.83
N PHE A 93 19.23 6.33 14.13
CA PHE A 93 20.29 6.76 13.21
C PHE A 93 21.01 5.59 12.51
N LEU A 94 21.25 4.48 13.23
CA LEU A 94 21.90 3.29 12.67
C LEU A 94 21.03 2.59 11.61
N LYS A 95 19.71 2.47 11.86
CA LYS A 95 18.76 1.90 10.89
C LYS A 95 18.66 2.76 9.63
N VAL A 96 18.66 4.07 9.79
CA VAL A 96 18.65 5.03 8.67
C VAL A 96 19.94 4.92 7.83
N LEU A 97 21.10 4.75 8.46
CA LEU A 97 22.38 4.63 7.76
C LEU A 97 22.45 3.33 6.94
N VAL A 98 22.12 2.20 7.55
CA VAL A 98 22.10 0.87 6.86
C VAL A 98 21.08 0.88 5.71
N SER A 99 19.91 1.45 5.95
CA SER A 99 18.87 1.61 4.93
C SER A 99 19.38 2.47 3.76
N LYS A 100 20.04 3.62 4.02
CA LYS A 100 20.61 4.47 2.96
C LYS A 100 21.65 3.76 2.11
N ILE A 101 22.54 2.96 2.73
CA ILE A 101 23.55 2.19 2.00
C ILE A 101 22.89 1.13 1.12
N PHE A 102 21.93 0.36 1.68
CA PHE A 102 21.19 -0.64 0.95
C PHE A 102 20.46 -0.02 -0.26
N TYR A 103 19.73 1.07 -0.07
CA TYR A 103 19.00 1.74 -1.14
C TYR A 103 19.90 2.40 -2.17
N LYS A 104 21.10 2.85 -1.79
CA LYS A 104 22.09 3.36 -2.75
C LYS A 104 22.60 2.24 -3.68
N ILE A 105 22.89 1.06 -3.10
CA ILE A 105 23.30 -0.13 -3.88
C ILE A 105 22.15 -0.61 -4.76
N TYR A 106 20.94 -0.68 -4.21
CA TYR A 106 19.74 -1.09 -4.95
C TYR A 106 19.41 -0.12 -6.11
N SER A 107 19.49 1.19 -5.87
CA SER A 107 19.29 2.23 -6.89
C SER A 107 20.31 2.14 -8.02
N PHE A 108 21.55 1.83 -7.69
CA PHE A 108 22.61 1.60 -8.70
C PHE A 108 22.35 0.33 -9.53
N ALA A 109 21.83 -0.73 -8.91
CA ALA A 109 21.57 -2.01 -9.57
C ALA A 109 20.26 -2.04 -10.37
N SER A 110 19.29 -1.13 -10.06
CA SER A 110 17.94 -1.14 -10.66
C SER A 110 17.64 0.05 -11.57
N ASP A 111 18.65 0.87 -11.92
CA ASP A 111 18.49 2.12 -12.71
C ASP A 111 17.35 3.06 -12.19
N GLY A 112 16.93 2.92 -10.95
CA GLY A 112 15.79 3.63 -10.35
C GLY A 112 16.13 4.37 -9.07
N HIS A 113 15.66 5.62 -8.92
CA HIS A 113 15.70 6.33 -7.66
C HIS A 113 14.64 5.76 -6.72
N TYR A 114 15.06 4.97 -5.74
CA TYR A 114 14.18 4.44 -4.70
C TYR A 114 14.17 5.38 -3.49
N ASP A 115 13.01 5.97 -3.21
CA ASP A 115 12.80 6.75 -1.99
C ASP A 115 12.26 5.82 -0.89
N PRO A 116 13.04 5.55 0.18
CA PRO A 116 12.63 4.65 1.25
C PRO A 116 11.49 5.21 2.13
N ALA A 117 11.12 6.47 1.96
CA ALA A 117 9.99 7.08 2.66
C ALA A 117 8.65 6.78 2.00
N ILE A 118 8.65 6.28 0.76
CA ILE A 118 7.43 5.87 0.06
C ILE A 118 6.95 4.54 0.62
N CYS A 119 5.66 4.48 0.96
CA CYS A 119 4.97 3.30 1.48
C CYS A 119 3.92 2.78 0.48
N ASN A 120 3.21 1.70 0.85
CA ASN A 120 2.13 1.15 0.03
C ASN A 120 0.95 2.12 -0.11
N PHE A 121 0.77 3.03 0.86
CA PHE A 121 -0.29 4.03 0.81
C PHE A 121 -0.14 4.89 -0.44
N SER A 122 -1.09 4.76 -1.34
CA SER A 122 -1.05 5.40 -2.65
C SER A 122 -2.41 5.38 -3.31
N ILE A 123 -2.60 6.25 -4.30
CA ILE A 123 -3.73 6.21 -5.22
C ILE A 123 -3.24 5.98 -6.64
N SER A 124 -3.91 5.11 -7.37
CA SER A 124 -3.57 4.74 -8.74
C SER A 124 -4.81 4.71 -9.63
N LYS A 125 -4.67 5.11 -10.89
CA LYS A 125 -5.70 4.91 -11.90
C LYS A 125 -5.96 3.43 -12.16
N ARG A 126 -7.17 3.08 -12.56
CA ARG A 126 -7.58 1.74 -12.95
C ARG A 126 -6.60 1.09 -13.94
N VAL A 127 -6.17 1.79 -14.98
CA VAL A 127 -5.25 1.27 -15.99
C VAL A 127 -3.91 0.81 -15.38
N VAL A 128 -3.41 1.46 -14.34
CA VAL A 128 -2.18 1.05 -13.63
C VAL A 128 -2.41 -0.27 -12.92
N ILE A 129 -3.53 -0.36 -12.19
CA ILE A 129 -3.91 -1.55 -11.42
C ILE A 129 -4.16 -2.73 -12.35
N ASP A 130 -4.85 -2.54 -13.46
CA ASP A 130 -5.10 -3.59 -14.46
C ASP A 130 -3.78 -4.15 -15.04
N ASN A 131 -2.78 -3.29 -15.26
CA ASN A 131 -1.47 -3.76 -15.72
C ASN A 131 -0.69 -4.46 -14.59
N TYR A 132 -0.74 -3.94 -13.35
CA TYR A 132 -0.16 -4.61 -12.19
C TYR A 132 -0.78 -6.01 -11.99
N CYS A 133 -2.09 -6.14 -12.09
CA CYS A 133 -2.79 -7.42 -11.91
C CYS A 133 -2.50 -8.45 -13.03
N LYS A 134 -2.05 -8.02 -14.21
CA LYS A 134 -1.57 -8.93 -15.27
C LYS A 134 -0.23 -9.58 -14.93
N MET A 135 0.58 -8.94 -14.09
CA MET A 135 1.86 -9.47 -13.62
C MET A 135 1.58 -10.49 -12.52
N ARG A 136 1.99 -11.75 -12.70
CA ARG A 136 1.64 -12.87 -11.79
C ARG A 136 2.87 -13.47 -11.09
N GLU A 137 3.94 -12.71 -10.98
CA GLU A 137 5.14 -13.10 -10.22
C GLU A 137 4.83 -13.27 -8.73
N MET A 138 5.41 -14.29 -8.10
CA MET A 138 5.12 -14.60 -6.68
C MET A 138 5.62 -13.55 -5.68
N HIS A 139 6.69 -12.84 -5.98
CA HIS A 139 7.36 -11.91 -5.06
C HIS A 139 7.38 -10.47 -5.61
N ARG A 140 6.22 -9.95 -5.94
CA ARG A 140 6.08 -8.59 -6.47
C ARG A 140 5.79 -7.59 -5.35
N ALA A 141 6.78 -6.82 -4.93
CA ALA A 141 6.57 -5.69 -4.05
C ALA A 141 5.74 -4.61 -4.77
N PHE A 142 4.56 -4.26 -4.24
CA PHE A 142 3.57 -3.40 -4.89
C PHE A 142 4.17 -2.10 -5.41
N VAL A 143 4.84 -1.33 -4.56
CA VAL A 143 5.45 -0.03 -4.92
C VAL A 143 6.49 -0.19 -6.04
N ILE A 144 7.31 -1.23 -5.98
CA ILE A 144 8.39 -1.45 -6.96
C ILE A 144 7.80 -1.74 -8.33
N TYR A 145 6.81 -2.62 -8.40
CA TYR A 145 6.19 -3.01 -9.67
C TYR A 145 5.35 -1.89 -10.27
N VAL A 146 4.61 -1.13 -9.44
CA VAL A 146 3.88 0.06 -9.92
C VAL A 146 4.85 1.09 -10.50
N LYS A 147 6.01 1.31 -9.87
CA LYS A 147 7.06 2.19 -10.41
C LYS A 147 7.64 1.66 -11.71
N TRP A 148 7.89 0.35 -11.80
CA TRP A 148 8.44 -0.31 -12.97
C TRP A 148 7.52 -0.22 -14.20
N LEU A 149 6.20 -0.16 -14.00
CA LEU A 149 5.23 0.04 -15.09
C LEU A 149 5.39 1.37 -15.85
N GLY A 150 6.12 2.35 -15.29
CA GLY A 150 6.50 3.57 -15.99
C GLY A 150 5.39 4.58 -16.25
N PHE A 151 4.23 4.46 -15.59
CA PHE A 151 3.17 5.46 -15.64
C PHE A 151 3.62 6.79 -15.00
N LYS A 152 2.95 7.88 -15.34
CA LYS A 152 3.25 9.20 -14.78
C LYS A 152 2.95 9.23 -13.28
N GLN A 153 3.98 9.33 -12.46
CA GLN A 153 3.89 9.18 -11.02
C GLN A 153 4.52 10.33 -10.26
N THR A 154 4.05 10.54 -9.04
CA THR A 154 4.60 11.51 -8.09
C THR A 154 4.41 11.01 -6.66
N ALA A 155 4.95 11.75 -5.69
CA ALA A 155 4.71 11.50 -4.27
C ALA A 155 4.37 12.82 -3.56
N ILE A 156 3.53 12.74 -2.52
CA ILE A 156 3.28 13.85 -1.60
C ILE A 156 3.61 13.44 -0.17
N ASP A 157 4.07 14.40 0.61
CA ASP A 157 4.28 14.18 2.03
C ASP A 157 2.93 14.09 2.74
N VAL A 158 2.78 13.05 3.57
CA VAL A 158 1.58 12.82 4.38
C VAL A 158 1.96 12.70 5.85
N GLU A 159 1.03 13.05 6.72
CA GLU A 159 1.15 12.75 8.13
C GLU A 159 1.04 11.24 8.35
N HIS A 160 1.87 10.73 9.25
CA HIS A 160 1.94 9.32 9.59
C HIS A 160 1.95 9.17 11.11
N ASP A 161 1.00 8.41 11.63
CA ASP A 161 0.85 8.21 13.06
C ASP A 161 1.69 7.03 13.58
N SER A 162 1.90 7.00 14.89
CA SER A 162 2.46 5.81 15.53
C SER A 162 1.43 4.68 15.52
N ARG A 163 1.89 3.43 15.35
CA ARG A 163 1.00 2.26 15.39
C ARG A 163 0.18 2.26 16.68
N PHE A 164 -1.13 2.08 16.55
CA PHE A 164 -2.05 2.09 17.68
C PHE A 164 -1.85 0.87 18.60
N GLU A 165 -1.70 -0.34 18.00
CA GLU A 165 -1.46 -1.60 18.71
C GLU A 165 -0.58 -2.57 17.90
N GLY A 166 0.00 -3.57 18.58
CA GLY A 166 0.74 -4.68 18.00
C GLY A 166 2.25 -4.44 17.83
N LYS A 167 2.96 -5.53 17.51
CA LYS A 167 4.39 -5.51 17.16
C LYS A 167 4.55 -5.67 15.66
N SER A 168 5.59 -5.05 15.08
CA SER A 168 5.92 -5.23 13.67
C SER A 168 6.13 -6.71 13.35
N SER A 169 5.50 -7.18 12.28
CA SER A 169 5.74 -8.53 11.74
C SER A 169 7.09 -8.65 11.04
N TYR A 170 7.77 -7.53 10.81
CA TYR A 170 9.11 -7.47 10.24
C TYR A 170 10.10 -7.15 11.36
N ASN A 171 10.92 -8.14 11.74
CA ASN A 171 12.08 -8.00 12.62
C ASN A 171 13.31 -7.52 11.86
#